data_39f2a2487ae378be8af0303412dda3ba
#
_entry.id   39f2a2487ae378be8af0303412dda3ba
#
_cell.length_a   1.000
_cell.length_b   1.000
_cell.length_c   1.000
_cell.angle_alpha   90.00
_cell.angle_beta   90.00
_cell.angle_gamma   90.00
#
_symmetry.space_group_name_H-M   'P 1'
#
loop_
_entity.id
_entity.type
_entity.pdbx_description
1 polymer ?
#
loop_
_entity_poly.entity_id
_entity_poly.type
_entity_poly.pdbx_seq_one_letter_code
_entity_poly.pdbx_strand_id
1 'polypeptide(L)'
;MSAIGILLAGGASSRFPAGKLEALIPAELAELRGRPELAGVSVVDAAYETLAAAVGRVIVLGEPKLSAPAECVADQRPGEGPAASLSDLLTGSHLEELPDETRVLILAADAPFAPPLLLGLMAAAQSSVVIAADEPLPIATSLGALRAAVALAPLPRLRDLAAALSAVPLDPRIVARLDPLGSALADIDTADDLAASAPDERASV
;
A
#
# COMPACT_ATOMS: atom_id res chain seq x y z
N MET A 1 -3.63 -21.06 1.25
CA MET A 1 -2.75 -20.37 2.23
C MET A 1 -3.23 -18.93 2.30
N SER A 2 -3.43 -18.38 3.50
CA SER A 2 -3.84 -16.97 3.64
C SER A 2 -2.63 -16.07 3.42
N ALA A 3 -2.76 -15.06 2.57
CA ALA A 3 -1.76 -14.02 2.43
C ALA A 3 -1.76 -13.10 3.66
N ILE A 4 -0.64 -12.45 3.96
CA ILE A 4 -0.56 -11.36 4.92
C ILE A 4 -0.37 -10.03 4.20
N GLY A 5 -0.91 -8.96 4.77
CA GLY A 5 -0.73 -7.59 4.32
C GLY A 5 0.28 -6.84 5.20
N ILE A 6 1.09 -6.01 4.58
CA ILE A 6 1.92 -5.03 5.28
C ILE A 6 1.47 -3.65 4.80
N LEU A 7 0.92 -2.85 5.72
CA LEU A 7 0.53 -1.47 5.46
C LEU A 7 1.65 -0.53 5.91
N LEU A 8 2.26 0.19 4.98
CA LEU A 8 3.33 1.14 5.28
C LEU A 8 2.71 2.48 5.70
N ALA A 9 2.61 2.71 7.00
CA ALA A 9 2.04 3.93 7.60
C ALA A 9 3.08 4.81 8.30
N GLY A 10 4.37 4.46 8.16
CA GLY A 10 5.49 5.24 8.66
C GLY A 10 6.02 6.22 7.59
N GLY A 11 6.47 7.36 8.03
CA GLY A 11 7.08 8.38 7.20
C GLY A 11 6.57 9.78 7.55
N ALA A 12 7.48 10.75 7.69
CA ALA A 12 7.10 12.14 7.85
C ALA A 12 6.66 12.71 6.49
N SER A 13 5.37 12.95 6.32
CA SER A 13 4.87 13.71 5.17
C SER A 13 5.30 15.17 5.31
N SER A 14 6.34 15.58 4.58
CA SER A 14 6.80 16.98 4.57
C SER A 14 5.93 17.89 3.71
N ARG A 15 5.06 17.34 2.90
CA ARG A 15 4.21 18.07 1.93
C ARG A 15 2.77 18.25 2.41
N PHE A 16 2.36 17.54 3.45
CA PHE A 16 1.02 17.61 3.99
C PHE A 16 1.07 18.30 5.37
N PRO A 17 0.19 19.28 5.66
CA PRO A 17 0.03 19.77 7.03
C PRO A 17 -0.30 18.58 7.93
N ALA A 18 0.17 18.55 9.18
CA ALA A 18 0.08 17.43 10.09
C ALA A 18 -1.25 16.65 9.99
N GLY A 19 -1.18 15.31 9.97
CA GLY A 19 -2.36 14.45 10.00
C GLY A 19 -2.87 13.96 8.63
N LYS A 20 -2.00 13.82 7.63
CA LYS A 20 -2.35 13.26 6.30
C LYS A 20 -3.16 11.96 6.40
N LEU A 21 -2.70 11.01 7.20
CA LEU A 21 -3.32 9.70 7.32
C LEU A 21 -4.64 9.72 8.10
N GLU A 22 -4.80 10.70 8.98
CA GLU A 22 -6.04 10.91 9.75
C GLU A 22 -7.06 11.80 9.02
N ALA A 23 -6.69 12.38 7.88
CA ALA A 23 -7.61 13.20 7.09
C ALA A 23 -8.78 12.34 6.57
N LEU A 24 -9.99 12.91 6.59
CA LEU A 24 -11.18 12.22 6.12
C LEU A 24 -11.30 12.35 4.59
N ILE A 25 -11.64 11.27 3.93
CA ILE A 25 -11.87 11.22 2.48
C ILE A 25 -13.19 11.93 2.17
N PRO A 26 -13.18 13.01 1.35
CA PRO A 26 -14.39 13.67 0.91
C PRO A 26 -15.30 12.76 0.07
N ALA A 27 -16.61 12.98 0.15
CA ALA A 27 -17.58 12.16 -0.59
C ALA A 27 -17.37 12.25 -2.11
N GLU A 28 -17.09 13.45 -2.61
CA GLU A 28 -16.84 13.70 -4.03
C GLU A 28 -15.61 12.94 -4.54
N LEU A 29 -14.54 12.89 -3.74
CA LEU A 29 -13.34 12.13 -4.08
C LEU A 29 -13.59 10.63 -4.05
N ALA A 30 -14.32 10.14 -3.03
CA ALA A 30 -14.69 8.73 -2.91
C ALA A 30 -15.52 8.27 -4.12
N GLU A 31 -16.50 9.07 -4.57
CA GLU A 31 -17.29 8.81 -5.77
C GLU A 31 -16.42 8.83 -7.04
N LEU A 32 -15.57 9.85 -7.20
CA LEU A 32 -14.66 9.98 -8.35
C LEU A 32 -13.73 8.77 -8.47
N ARG A 33 -13.30 8.18 -7.36
CA ARG A 33 -12.43 7.00 -7.31
C ARG A 33 -13.21 5.68 -7.33
N GLY A 34 -14.54 5.72 -7.49
CA GLY A 34 -15.40 4.55 -7.55
C GLY A 34 -15.51 3.78 -6.21
N ARG A 35 -15.25 4.46 -5.09
CA ARG A 35 -15.27 3.91 -3.74
C ARG A 35 -16.13 4.77 -2.81
N PRO A 36 -17.42 4.99 -3.13
CA PRO A 36 -18.30 5.87 -2.34
C PRO A 36 -18.43 5.46 -0.87
N GLU A 37 -18.22 4.19 -0.55
CA GLU A 37 -18.22 3.66 0.81
C GLU A 37 -17.08 4.21 1.68
N LEU A 38 -16.03 4.77 1.08
CA LEU A 38 -14.90 5.38 1.80
C LEU A 38 -15.16 6.85 2.19
N ALA A 39 -16.29 7.43 1.80
CA ALA A 39 -16.64 8.80 2.18
C ALA A 39 -16.69 8.96 3.71
N GLY A 40 -15.95 9.95 4.22
CA GLY A 40 -15.87 10.21 5.67
C GLY A 40 -15.00 9.23 6.47
N VAL A 41 -14.37 8.26 5.81
CA VAL A 41 -13.36 7.37 6.42
C VAL A 41 -12.00 8.05 6.40
N SER A 42 -11.15 7.84 7.40
CA SER A 42 -9.79 8.36 7.36
C SER A 42 -8.96 7.65 6.28
N VAL A 43 -7.96 8.33 5.73
CA VAL A 43 -7.10 7.77 4.68
C VAL A 43 -6.48 6.45 5.13
N VAL A 44 -5.97 6.38 6.37
CA VAL A 44 -5.33 5.16 6.88
C VAL A 44 -6.33 4.04 7.17
N ASP A 45 -7.52 4.36 7.71
CA ASP A 45 -8.55 3.34 7.92
C ASP A 45 -9.02 2.76 6.58
N ALA A 46 -9.21 3.62 5.56
CA ALA A 46 -9.59 3.20 4.23
C ALA A 46 -8.52 2.29 3.57
N ALA A 47 -7.25 2.63 3.69
CA ALA A 47 -6.15 1.80 3.20
C ALA A 47 -6.06 0.46 3.97
N TYR A 48 -6.23 0.49 5.29
CA TYR A 48 -6.27 -0.70 6.13
C TYR A 48 -7.42 -1.64 5.73
N GLU A 49 -8.65 -1.14 5.62
CA GLU A 49 -9.82 -1.91 5.22
C GLU A 49 -9.68 -2.48 3.81
N THR A 50 -9.14 -1.69 2.90
CA THR A 50 -8.83 -2.10 1.52
C THR A 50 -7.86 -3.28 1.49
N LEU A 51 -6.78 -3.21 2.26
CA LEU A 51 -5.81 -4.29 2.36
C LEU A 51 -6.40 -5.51 3.07
N ALA A 52 -7.12 -5.31 4.18
CA ALA A 52 -7.75 -6.37 4.95
C ALA A 52 -8.81 -7.16 4.15
N ALA A 53 -9.49 -6.51 3.21
CA ALA A 53 -10.41 -7.18 2.30
C ALA A 53 -9.72 -8.14 1.31
N ALA A 54 -8.42 -7.95 1.05
CA ALA A 54 -7.64 -8.77 0.12
C ALA A 54 -6.85 -9.90 0.80
N VAL A 55 -6.56 -9.78 2.10
CA VAL A 55 -5.68 -10.69 2.85
C VAL A 55 -6.29 -11.08 4.21
N GLY A 56 -5.74 -12.15 4.85
CA GLY A 56 -6.29 -12.67 6.11
C GLY A 56 -5.76 -11.98 7.39
N ARG A 57 -4.60 -11.33 7.33
CA ARG A 57 -3.93 -10.65 8.46
C ARG A 57 -3.22 -9.41 7.93
N VAL A 58 -3.34 -8.29 8.62
CA VAL A 58 -2.65 -7.05 8.27
C VAL A 58 -1.75 -6.62 9.42
N ILE A 59 -0.50 -6.30 9.10
CA ILE A 59 0.47 -5.68 9.99
C ILE A 59 0.68 -4.25 9.51
N VAL A 60 0.53 -3.29 10.41
CA VAL A 60 0.72 -1.87 10.13
C VAL A 60 2.11 -1.45 10.60
N LEU A 61 2.97 -1.00 9.69
CA LEU A 61 4.27 -0.43 10.03
C LEU A 61 4.12 1.07 10.31
N GLY A 62 4.33 1.44 11.55
CA GLY A 62 4.07 2.76 12.09
C GLY A 62 2.98 2.73 13.16
N GLU A 63 2.68 3.89 13.73
CA GLU A 63 1.69 4.05 14.79
C GLU A 63 0.61 5.08 14.38
N PRO A 64 -0.10 4.87 13.26
CA PRO A 64 -1.18 5.76 12.87
C PRO A 64 -2.37 5.59 13.82
N LYS A 65 -3.24 6.60 13.88
CA LYS A 65 -4.50 6.48 14.63
C LYS A 65 -5.53 5.73 13.77
N LEU A 66 -5.70 4.45 14.06
CA LEU A 66 -6.75 3.64 13.45
C LEU A 66 -8.01 3.64 14.30
N SER A 67 -9.18 3.62 13.67
CA SER A 67 -10.48 3.56 14.32
C SER A 67 -10.77 2.20 14.95
N ALA A 68 -10.18 1.12 14.41
CA ALA A 68 -10.28 -0.24 14.92
C ALA A 68 -8.93 -0.75 15.44
N PRO A 69 -8.92 -1.70 16.38
CA PRO A 69 -7.69 -2.35 16.83
C PRO A 69 -6.98 -3.05 15.65
N ALA A 70 -5.68 -2.77 15.50
CA ALA A 70 -4.84 -3.37 14.48
C ALA A 70 -3.49 -3.81 15.07
N GLU A 71 -2.82 -4.75 14.41
CA GLU A 71 -1.46 -5.12 14.74
C GLU A 71 -0.50 -4.06 14.21
N CYS A 72 -0.08 -3.14 15.07
CA CYS A 72 0.87 -2.09 14.73
C CYS A 72 2.27 -2.46 15.23
N VAL A 73 3.27 -2.22 14.38
CA VAL A 73 4.69 -2.35 14.69
C VAL A 73 5.34 -1.00 14.54
N ALA A 74 5.87 -0.47 15.65
CA ALA A 74 6.50 0.85 15.67
C ALA A 74 7.71 0.90 14.74
N ASP A 75 7.90 2.03 14.07
CA ASP A 75 9.08 2.28 13.27
C ASP A 75 10.30 2.42 14.19
N GLN A 76 11.26 1.51 14.07
CA GLN A 76 12.48 1.50 14.89
C GLN A 76 13.50 2.56 14.44
N ARG A 77 13.37 3.05 13.20
CA ARG A 77 14.28 4.02 12.57
C ARG A 77 13.51 5.17 11.91
N PRO A 78 12.81 5.99 12.71
CA PRO A 78 12.02 7.10 12.18
C PRO A 78 12.86 8.02 11.29
N GLY A 79 12.38 8.28 10.07
CA GLY A 79 13.06 9.15 9.11
C GLY A 79 14.04 8.45 8.16
N GLU A 80 14.37 7.16 8.35
CA GLU A 80 15.17 6.39 7.40
C GLU A 80 14.35 5.83 6.22
N GLY A 81 13.06 6.03 6.27
CA GLY A 81 12.12 5.66 5.21
C GLY A 81 11.56 4.24 5.33
N PRO A 82 10.52 3.95 4.54
CA PRO A 82 9.72 2.72 4.69
C PRO A 82 10.49 1.43 4.38
N ALA A 83 11.56 1.49 3.60
CA ALA A 83 12.41 0.33 3.34
C ALA A 83 13.20 -0.11 4.58
N ALA A 84 13.62 0.84 5.44
CA ALA A 84 14.28 0.56 6.69
C ALA A 84 13.32 -0.10 7.69
N SER A 85 12.11 0.45 7.86
CA SER A 85 11.08 -0.11 8.73
C SER A 85 10.66 -1.51 8.29
N LEU A 86 10.56 -1.75 6.97
CA LEU A 86 10.29 -3.07 6.41
C LEU A 86 11.42 -4.06 6.73
N SER A 87 12.68 -3.63 6.63
CA SER A 87 13.83 -4.46 7.01
C SER A 87 13.79 -4.87 8.48
N ASP A 88 13.44 -3.95 9.38
CA ASP A 88 13.33 -4.23 10.81
C ASP A 88 12.19 -5.22 11.11
N LEU A 89 11.04 -5.08 10.45
CA LEU A 89 9.95 -6.04 10.56
C LEU A 89 10.38 -7.46 10.16
N LEU A 90 11.12 -7.58 9.05
CA LEU A 90 11.54 -8.88 8.50
C LEU A 90 12.61 -9.58 9.33
N THR A 91 13.43 -8.82 10.06
CA THR A 91 14.47 -9.34 10.96
C THR A 91 13.99 -9.51 12.39
N GLY A 92 12.84 -8.94 12.73
CA GLY A 92 12.19 -9.05 14.04
C GLY A 92 11.37 -10.33 14.20
N SER A 93 10.83 -10.53 15.40
CA SER A 93 10.08 -11.75 15.76
C SER A 93 8.64 -11.81 15.20
N HIS A 94 8.09 -10.71 14.68
CA HIS A 94 6.69 -10.63 14.24
C HIS A 94 6.31 -11.61 13.13
N LEU A 95 7.27 -11.99 12.29
CA LEU A 95 7.09 -12.88 11.15
C LEU A 95 7.88 -14.19 11.26
N GLU A 96 8.57 -14.42 12.37
CA GLU A 96 9.52 -15.53 12.53
C GLU A 96 8.87 -16.91 12.35
N GLU A 97 7.63 -17.06 12.85
CA GLU A 97 6.89 -18.32 12.77
C GLU A 97 6.23 -18.58 11.40
N LEU A 98 6.25 -17.59 10.50
CA LEU A 98 5.63 -17.73 9.19
C LEU A 98 6.57 -18.42 8.20
N PRO A 99 6.07 -19.42 7.44
CA PRO A 99 6.86 -20.09 6.42
C PRO A 99 7.21 -19.16 5.27
N ASP A 100 8.33 -19.43 4.60
CA ASP A 100 8.84 -18.62 3.50
C ASP A 100 7.90 -18.56 2.28
N GLU A 101 7.02 -19.54 2.13
CA GLU A 101 5.98 -19.59 1.09
C GLU A 101 4.81 -18.66 1.38
N THR A 102 4.72 -18.07 2.59
CA THR A 102 3.66 -17.13 2.94
C THR A 102 3.65 -15.98 1.96
N ARG A 103 2.48 -15.73 1.36
CA ARG A 103 2.33 -14.58 0.46
C ARG A 103 2.24 -13.29 1.26
N VAL A 104 2.93 -12.27 0.79
CA VAL A 104 2.98 -10.93 1.39
C VAL A 104 2.51 -9.92 0.36
N LEU A 105 1.55 -9.09 0.73
CA LEU A 105 1.09 -7.94 -0.07
C LEU A 105 1.43 -6.67 0.69
N ILE A 106 2.20 -5.78 0.09
CA ILE A 106 2.64 -4.51 0.68
C ILE A 106 1.88 -3.37 -0.01
N LEU A 107 1.26 -2.51 0.78
CA LEU A 107 0.51 -1.34 0.35
C LEU A 107 0.98 -0.10 1.14
N ALA A 108 1.00 1.06 0.49
CA ALA A 108 1.19 2.34 1.16
C ALA A 108 -0.11 2.81 1.82
N ALA A 109 -0.02 3.41 3.00
CA ALA A 109 -1.21 3.87 3.74
C ALA A 109 -1.88 5.11 3.12
N ASP A 110 -1.22 5.77 2.17
CA ASP A 110 -1.73 6.89 1.40
C ASP A 110 -2.36 6.50 0.05
N ALA A 111 -2.45 5.17 -0.24
CA ALA A 111 -3.11 4.62 -1.41
C ALA A 111 -4.45 3.91 -1.04
N PRO A 112 -5.47 4.62 -0.51
CA PRO A 112 -6.68 4.03 0.04
C PRO A 112 -7.63 3.45 -1.01
N PHE A 113 -7.48 3.85 -2.27
CA PHE A 113 -8.45 3.56 -3.34
C PHE A 113 -8.15 2.31 -4.15
N ALA A 114 -7.08 1.57 -3.83
CA ALA A 114 -6.72 0.35 -4.55
C ALA A 114 -7.88 -0.67 -4.52
N PRO A 115 -8.34 -1.20 -5.68
CA PRO A 115 -9.45 -2.15 -5.69
C PRO A 115 -9.09 -3.45 -4.95
N PRO A 116 -9.89 -3.91 -3.96
CA PRO A 116 -9.58 -5.14 -3.21
C PRO A 116 -9.46 -6.38 -4.08
N LEU A 117 -10.23 -6.46 -5.19
CA LEU A 117 -10.16 -7.57 -6.13
C LEU A 117 -8.81 -7.62 -6.86
N LEU A 118 -8.25 -6.47 -7.24
CA LEU A 118 -6.92 -6.38 -7.85
C LEU A 118 -5.84 -6.79 -6.85
N LEU A 119 -5.92 -6.29 -5.62
CA LEU A 119 -5.02 -6.67 -4.54
C LEU A 119 -5.10 -8.17 -4.22
N GLY A 120 -6.29 -8.75 -4.18
CA GLY A 120 -6.50 -10.19 -3.99
C GLY A 120 -5.88 -11.02 -5.12
N LEU A 121 -5.99 -10.57 -6.38
CA LEU A 121 -5.32 -11.21 -7.51
C LEU A 121 -3.79 -11.17 -7.35
N MET A 122 -3.22 -10.03 -6.95
CA MET A 122 -1.79 -9.90 -6.67
C MET A 122 -1.35 -10.84 -5.56
N ALA A 123 -2.10 -10.89 -4.45
CA ALA A 123 -1.81 -11.77 -3.32
C ALA A 123 -1.83 -13.27 -3.73
N ALA A 124 -2.66 -13.65 -4.69
CA ALA A 124 -2.75 -15.01 -5.21
C ALA A 124 -1.67 -15.37 -6.24
N ALA A 125 -0.92 -14.39 -6.77
CA ALA A 125 0.12 -14.64 -7.78
C ALA A 125 1.25 -15.52 -7.21
N GLN A 126 1.82 -16.41 -8.03
CA GLN A 126 2.91 -17.29 -7.60
C GLN A 126 4.29 -16.62 -7.66
N SER A 127 4.45 -15.61 -8.50
CA SER A 127 5.67 -14.80 -8.63
C SER A 127 5.55 -13.48 -7.87
N SER A 128 6.66 -12.74 -7.77
CA SER A 128 6.62 -11.35 -7.31
C SER A 128 6.00 -10.48 -8.41
N VAL A 129 4.98 -9.69 -8.04
CA VAL A 129 4.24 -8.84 -8.99
C VAL A 129 4.05 -7.42 -8.46
N VAL A 130 4.04 -6.46 -9.38
CA VAL A 130 3.67 -5.05 -9.16
C VAL A 130 2.55 -4.67 -10.12
N ILE A 131 1.87 -3.54 -9.90
CA ILE A 131 0.83 -3.05 -10.82
C ILE A 131 1.48 -2.51 -12.09
N ALA A 132 2.49 -1.65 -11.95
CA ALA A 132 3.22 -1.06 -13.08
C ALA A 132 4.74 -1.13 -12.83
N ALA A 133 5.52 -1.12 -13.89
CA ALA A 133 6.97 -1.32 -13.80
C ALA A 133 7.73 -0.18 -13.10
N ASP A 134 7.19 1.02 -13.14
CA ASP A 134 7.73 2.25 -12.57
C ASP A 134 7.19 2.54 -11.16
N GLU A 135 6.17 1.80 -10.74
CA GLU A 135 5.53 1.95 -9.43
C GLU A 135 5.90 0.79 -8.50
N PRO A 136 6.62 1.05 -7.39
CA PRO A 136 7.08 -0.02 -6.50
C PRO A 136 5.95 -0.62 -5.64
N LEU A 137 4.84 0.08 -5.48
CA LEU A 137 3.69 -0.35 -4.68
C LEU A 137 2.38 -0.18 -5.46
N PRO A 138 1.37 -1.02 -5.12
CA PRO A 138 1.47 -2.20 -4.27
C PRO A 138 2.33 -3.30 -4.90
N ILE A 139 2.99 -4.09 -4.05
CA ILE A 139 3.80 -5.25 -4.46
C ILE A 139 3.35 -6.50 -3.72
N ALA A 140 3.23 -7.62 -4.43
CA ALA A 140 3.00 -8.93 -3.84
C ALA A 140 4.16 -9.88 -4.12
N THR A 141 4.60 -10.62 -3.09
CA THR A 141 5.75 -11.53 -3.16
C THR A 141 5.60 -12.67 -2.14
N SER A 142 6.56 -13.57 -2.04
CA SER A 142 6.67 -14.51 -0.92
C SER A 142 7.53 -13.92 0.21
N LEU A 143 7.28 -14.34 1.45
CA LEU A 143 8.05 -13.91 2.60
C LEU A 143 9.53 -14.26 2.47
N GLY A 144 9.85 -15.45 1.98
CA GLY A 144 11.22 -15.90 1.74
C GLY A 144 11.95 -15.05 0.69
N ALA A 145 11.28 -14.69 -0.43
CA ALA A 145 11.86 -13.79 -1.43
C ALA A 145 12.11 -12.39 -0.84
N LEU A 146 11.19 -11.90 -0.01
CA LEU A 146 11.32 -10.60 0.65
C LEU A 146 12.49 -10.59 1.65
N ARG A 147 12.62 -11.65 2.48
CA ARG A 147 13.78 -11.84 3.39
C ARG A 147 15.10 -11.90 2.63
N ALA A 148 15.15 -12.66 1.54
CA ALA A 148 16.34 -12.78 0.71
C ALA A 148 16.75 -11.44 0.08
N ALA A 149 15.79 -10.66 -0.44
CA ALA A 149 16.05 -9.36 -1.03
C ALA A 149 16.64 -8.38 0.00
N VAL A 150 16.11 -8.35 1.22
CA VAL A 150 16.60 -7.48 2.30
C VAL A 150 17.97 -7.93 2.83
N ALA A 151 18.25 -9.25 2.88
CA ALA A 151 19.51 -9.78 3.35
C ALA A 151 20.68 -9.54 2.39
N LEU A 152 20.42 -9.40 1.09
CA LEU A 152 21.47 -9.22 0.08
C LEU A 152 22.09 -7.82 0.07
N ALA A 153 21.31 -6.79 0.37
CA ALA A 153 21.81 -5.42 0.48
C ALA A 153 20.83 -4.55 1.29
N PRO A 154 21.31 -3.53 2.01
CA PRO A 154 20.42 -2.50 2.54
C PRO A 154 19.62 -1.89 1.40
N LEU A 155 18.30 -1.91 1.51
CA LEU A 155 17.40 -1.31 0.52
C LEU A 155 17.18 0.16 0.87
N PRO A 156 17.80 1.12 0.15
CA PRO A 156 17.65 2.53 0.48
C PRO A 156 16.26 3.07 0.11
N ARG A 157 15.57 2.40 -0.83
CA ARG A 157 14.27 2.85 -1.34
C ARG A 157 13.37 1.66 -1.70
N LEU A 158 12.04 1.84 -1.63
CA LEU A 158 11.08 0.82 -2.03
C LEU A 158 11.19 0.40 -3.51
N ARG A 159 11.56 1.32 -4.41
CA ARG A 159 11.80 0.98 -5.82
C ARG A 159 12.92 -0.05 -6.00
N ASP A 160 13.90 -0.04 -5.11
CA ASP A 160 15.02 -0.98 -5.16
C ASP A 160 14.54 -2.37 -4.72
N LEU A 161 13.52 -2.46 -3.87
CA LEU A 161 12.88 -3.71 -3.49
C LEU A 161 12.22 -4.40 -4.68
N ALA A 162 11.44 -3.69 -5.48
CA ALA A 162 10.79 -4.26 -6.66
C ALA A 162 11.81 -4.84 -7.64
N ALA A 163 12.93 -4.13 -7.84
CA ALA A 163 14.05 -4.61 -8.66
C ALA A 163 14.73 -5.85 -8.06
N ALA A 164 15.03 -5.84 -6.75
CA ALA A 164 15.66 -6.97 -6.04
C ALA A 164 14.79 -8.23 -6.07
N LEU A 165 13.47 -8.07 -6.04
CA LEU A 165 12.50 -9.16 -6.17
C LEU A 165 12.29 -9.63 -7.61
N SER A 166 12.88 -8.97 -8.61
CA SER A 166 12.58 -9.18 -10.03
C SER A 166 11.07 -9.20 -10.28
N ALA A 167 10.36 -8.27 -9.62
CA ALA A 167 8.91 -8.23 -9.69
C ALA A 167 8.43 -7.91 -11.11
N VAL A 168 7.43 -8.65 -11.56
CA VAL A 168 6.89 -8.52 -12.92
C VAL A 168 5.61 -7.67 -12.86
N PRO A 169 5.45 -6.67 -13.75
CA PRO A 169 4.20 -5.93 -13.82
C PRO A 169 3.05 -6.85 -14.24
N LEU A 170 1.88 -6.62 -13.68
CA LEU A 170 0.65 -7.29 -14.11
C LEU A 170 0.33 -6.95 -15.57
N ASP A 171 -0.38 -7.85 -16.26
CA ASP A 171 -0.89 -7.54 -17.61
C ASP A 171 -1.76 -6.27 -17.55
N PRO A 172 -1.41 -5.20 -18.29
CA PRO A 172 -2.15 -3.94 -18.27
C PRO A 172 -3.63 -4.10 -18.61
N ARG A 173 -4.00 -5.14 -19.37
CA ARG A 173 -5.43 -5.43 -19.68
C ARG A 173 -6.19 -5.93 -18.47
N ILE A 174 -5.52 -6.71 -17.61
CA ILE A 174 -6.08 -7.17 -16.33
C ILE A 174 -6.24 -5.98 -15.40
N VAL A 175 -5.22 -5.14 -15.28
CA VAL A 175 -5.26 -3.92 -14.45
C VAL A 175 -6.38 -3.02 -14.93
N ALA A 176 -6.46 -2.66 -16.21
CA ALA A 176 -7.50 -1.79 -16.75
C ALA A 176 -8.93 -2.35 -16.56
N ARG A 177 -9.09 -3.67 -16.50
CA ARG A 177 -10.39 -4.31 -16.24
C ARG A 177 -10.80 -4.25 -14.77
N LEU A 178 -9.85 -4.42 -13.85
CA LEU A 178 -10.11 -4.46 -12.41
C LEU A 178 -10.02 -3.08 -11.75
N ASP A 179 -9.32 -2.17 -12.37
CA ASP A 179 -9.11 -0.78 -11.95
C ASP A 179 -9.25 0.18 -13.13
N PRO A 180 -10.46 0.33 -13.70
CA PRO A 180 -10.68 1.19 -14.86
C PRO A 180 -10.45 2.67 -14.59
N LEU A 181 -10.42 3.09 -13.33
CA LEU A 181 -10.20 4.48 -12.92
C LEU A 181 -8.73 4.77 -12.54
N GLY A 182 -7.84 3.76 -12.57
CA GLY A 182 -6.44 3.91 -12.15
C GLY A 182 -6.29 4.25 -10.66
N SER A 183 -7.26 3.84 -9.85
CA SER A 183 -7.33 4.21 -8.43
C SER A 183 -6.27 3.52 -7.57
N ALA A 184 -5.73 2.38 -8.04
CA ALA A 184 -4.72 1.62 -7.31
C ALA A 184 -3.37 2.34 -7.16
N LEU A 185 -3.10 3.30 -8.04
CA LEU A 185 -1.88 4.12 -8.05
C LEU A 185 -2.17 5.58 -7.65
N ALA A 186 -3.39 5.86 -7.16
CA ALA A 186 -3.79 7.19 -6.75
C ALA A 186 -3.43 7.43 -5.28
N ASP A 187 -2.26 7.99 -5.06
CA ASP A 187 -1.80 8.39 -3.73
C ASP A 187 -2.42 9.72 -3.33
N ILE A 188 -2.60 9.90 -2.02
CA ILE A 188 -2.97 11.19 -1.43
C ILE A 188 -1.69 11.82 -0.88
N ASP A 189 -1.03 12.67 -1.65
CA ASP A 189 0.24 13.28 -1.27
C ASP A 189 0.12 14.69 -0.71
N THR A 190 -0.91 15.41 -1.13
CA THR A 190 -1.16 16.82 -0.78
C THR A 190 -2.60 17.02 -0.31
N ALA A 191 -2.85 18.19 0.32
CA ALA A 191 -4.22 18.58 0.68
C ALA A 191 -5.09 18.77 -0.58
N ASP A 192 -4.49 19.14 -1.71
CA ASP A 192 -5.19 19.32 -2.99
C ASP A 192 -5.67 17.97 -3.55
N ASP A 193 -4.97 16.86 -3.29
CA ASP A 193 -5.43 15.52 -3.68
C ASP A 193 -6.72 15.12 -2.95
N LEU A 194 -6.90 15.56 -1.70
CA LEU A 194 -8.17 15.41 -0.99
C LEU A 194 -9.24 16.40 -1.47
N ALA A 195 -8.82 17.59 -1.89
CA ALA A 195 -9.72 18.60 -2.41
C ALA A 195 -10.08 18.37 -3.89
N ALA A 196 -9.62 17.28 -4.51
CA ALA A 196 -9.73 17.02 -5.93
C ALA A 196 -11.17 17.22 -6.43
N SER A 197 -11.38 18.42 -6.90
CA SER A 197 -12.54 18.86 -7.63
C SER A 197 -12.66 18.06 -8.93
N ALA A 198 -13.88 17.90 -9.40
CA ALA A 198 -14.19 17.37 -10.71
C ALA A 198 -13.25 17.94 -11.79
N PRO A 199 -12.89 17.14 -12.81
CA PRO A 199 -12.03 17.60 -13.89
C PRO A 199 -12.58 18.91 -14.45
N ASP A 200 -11.68 19.89 -14.59
CA ASP A 200 -12.02 21.23 -15.10
C ASP A 200 -12.66 21.06 -16.50
N GLU A 201 -13.98 21.22 -16.59
CA GLU A 201 -14.74 21.17 -17.85
C GLU A 201 -14.32 22.25 -18.87
N ARG A 202 -13.27 23.02 -18.57
CA ARG A 202 -12.76 24.10 -19.42
C ARG A 202 -11.73 23.69 -20.48
N ALA A 203 -11.39 22.40 -20.57
CA ALA A 203 -10.45 21.91 -21.59
C ALA A 203 -11.12 21.41 -22.87
N SER A 204 -12.39 21.75 -23.11
CA SER A 204 -13.14 21.39 -24.33
C SER A 204 -13.71 22.66 -24.97
N VAL A 205 -12.85 23.48 -25.58
CA VAL A 205 -13.23 24.47 -26.62
C VAL A 205 -12.15 24.46 -27.69
#